data_c7ec641c3e0b21fc29c91aca4accc12b
#
_entry.id   c7ec641c3e0b21fc29c91aca4accc12b
#
_cell.length_a   1.000
_cell.length_b   1.000
_cell.length_c   1.000
_cell.angle_alpha   90.00
_cell.angle_beta   90.00
_cell.angle_gamma   90.00
#
_symmetry.space_group_name_H-M   'P 1'
#
loop_
_entity.id
_entity.type
_entity.pdbx_description
1 polymer ?
#
loop_
_entity_poly.entity_id
_entity_poly.type
_entity_poly.pdbx_seq_one_letter_code
_entity_poly.pdbx_strand_id
1 'polypeptide(L)'
;IVVNVQLTNLTNKPLDYLEGFLLERNSSRKLLDEKRVVLTAGYEPSLETGFASTKSMSYQVSKGKPNTYEFVISKCKFFGESKIFTWHPKAGYIRIE
;
A
#
# COMPACT_ATOMS: atom_id res chain seq x y z
N ILE A 1 5.20 5.11 17.97
CA ILE A 1 5.10 3.86 17.18
C ILE A 1 5.52 4.13 15.73
N VAL A 2 6.33 3.26 15.21
CA VAL A 2 6.68 3.27 13.78
C VAL A 2 6.00 2.06 13.13
N VAL A 3 5.21 2.33 12.10
CA VAL A 3 4.56 1.28 11.29
C VAL A 3 5.31 1.18 9.98
N ASN A 4 5.82 -0.01 9.69
CA ASN A 4 6.51 -0.30 8.43
C ASN A 4 5.53 -0.95 7.46
N VAL A 5 5.36 -0.33 6.29
CA VAL A 5 4.61 -0.92 5.20
C VAL A 5 5.60 -1.52 4.22
N GLN A 6 5.55 -2.82 4.04
CA GLN A 6 6.39 -3.54 3.09
C GLN A 6 5.52 -4.33 2.13
N LEU A 7 5.75 -4.15 0.85
CA LEU A 7 5.04 -4.90 -0.18
C LEU A 7 6.04 -5.54 -1.12
N THR A 8 5.91 -6.85 -1.31
CA THR A 8 6.74 -7.61 -2.25
C THR A 8 5.96 -7.83 -3.54
N ASN A 9 6.60 -7.55 -4.68
CA ASN A 9 6.00 -7.83 -5.98
C ASN A 9 6.10 -9.31 -6.31
N LEU A 10 5.01 -10.04 -6.15
CA LEU A 10 4.92 -11.46 -6.48
C LEU A 10 4.30 -11.71 -7.86
N THR A 11 4.05 -10.66 -8.63
CA THR A 11 3.53 -10.78 -10.00
C THR A 11 4.67 -11.14 -10.95
N ASN A 12 4.32 -11.51 -12.18
CA ASN A 12 5.30 -11.82 -13.22
C ASN A 12 5.76 -10.59 -14.03
N LYS A 13 5.38 -9.38 -13.60
CA LYS A 13 5.73 -8.13 -14.27
C LYS A 13 6.22 -7.10 -13.27
N PRO A 14 7.19 -6.24 -13.65
CA PRO A 14 7.59 -5.12 -12.81
C PRO A 14 6.43 -4.15 -12.57
N LEU A 15 6.39 -3.56 -11.38
CA LEU A 15 5.43 -2.50 -11.04
C LEU A 15 6.08 -1.13 -11.21
N ASP A 16 5.45 -0.30 -12.02
CA ASP A 16 5.91 1.06 -12.33
C ASP A 16 5.36 2.10 -11.36
N TYR A 17 4.19 1.82 -10.80
CA TYR A 17 3.54 2.68 -9.81
C TYR A 17 2.76 1.82 -8.82
N LEU A 18 2.87 2.16 -7.55
CA LEU A 18 2.14 1.46 -6.48
C LEU A 18 1.79 2.45 -5.38
N GLU A 19 0.51 2.65 -5.15
CA GLU A 19 -0.03 3.56 -4.16
C GLU A 19 -1.11 2.86 -3.35
N GLY A 20 -1.21 3.22 -2.08
CA GLY A 20 -2.28 2.75 -1.23
C GLY A 20 -2.54 3.68 -0.07
N PHE A 21 -3.35 3.21 0.86
CA PHE A 21 -3.68 3.92 2.09
C PHE A 21 -3.33 3.07 3.29
N LEU A 22 -2.67 3.69 4.27
CA LEU A 22 -2.46 3.09 5.58
C LEU A 22 -3.56 3.57 6.50
N LEU A 23 -4.38 2.63 6.97
CA LEU A 23 -5.54 2.88 7.81
C LEU A 23 -5.20 2.59 9.27
N GLU A 24 -5.55 3.51 10.15
CA GLU A 24 -5.43 3.33 11.60
C GLU A 24 -6.82 3.19 12.21
N ARG A 25 -7.05 2.11 12.96
CA ARG A 25 -8.31 1.84 13.63
C ARG A 25 -8.10 1.62 15.13
N ASN A 26 -9.07 2.05 15.94
CA ASN A 26 -9.04 1.77 17.37
C ASN A 26 -9.55 0.36 17.68
N SER A 27 -9.62 0.01 18.97
CA SER A 27 -10.10 -1.30 19.41
C SER A 27 -11.57 -1.57 19.06
N SER A 28 -12.35 -0.53 18.79
CA SER A 28 -13.75 -0.64 18.33
C SER A 28 -13.87 -0.66 16.80
N ARG A 29 -12.75 -0.79 16.09
CA ARG A 29 -12.65 -0.79 14.63
C ARG A 29 -13.06 0.52 13.97
N LYS A 30 -13.11 1.61 14.73
CA LYS A 30 -13.36 2.93 14.18
C LYS A 30 -12.11 3.43 13.45
N LEU A 31 -12.29 3.94 12.24
CA LEU A 31 -11.20 4.55 11.48
C LEU A 31 -10.81 5.87 12.13
N LEU A 32 -9.56 5.99 12.55
CA LEU A 32 -9.01 7.19 13.20
C LEU A 32 -8.20 8.04 12.22
N ASP A 33 -7.49 7.40 11.30
CA ASP A 33 -6.60 8.08 10.36
C ASP A 33 -6.45 7.25 9.09
N GLU A 34 -6.19 7.97 7.99
CA GLU A 34 -5.96 7.39 6.68
C GLU A 34 -4.84 8.19 6.00
N LYS A 35 -3.72 7.53 5.72
CA LYS A 35 -2.57 8.16 5.09
C LYS A 35 -2.29 7.54 3.72
N ARG A 36 -2.18 8.41 2.71
CA ARG A 36 -1.77 7.99 1.37
C ARG A 36 -0.28 7.66 1.38
N VAL A 37 0.06 6.48 0.87
CA VAL A 37 1.45 5.99 0.82
C VAL A 37 1.75 5.58 -0.61
N VAL A 38 2.79 6.19 -1.19
CA VAL A 38 3.31 5.79 -2.50
C VAL A 38 4.53 4.91 -2.28
N LEU A 39 4.41 3.62 -2.55
CA LEU A 39 5.50 2.66 -2.37
C LEU A 39 6.48 2.65 -3.55
N THR A 40 5.98 2.85 -4.75
CA THR A 40 6.80 3.02 -5.95
C THR A 40 6.19 4.13 -6.78
N ALA A 41 6.97 5.20 -7.03
CA ALA A 41 6.54 6.32 -7.86
C ALA A 41 6.99 6.12 -9.30
N GLY A 42 6.28 6.74 -10.25
CA GLY A 42 6.58 6.59 -11.67
C GLY A 42 7.96 7.12 -12.09
N TYR A 43 8.57 8.00 -11.30
CA TYR A 43 9.93 8.51 -11.53
C TYR A 43 11.02 7.65 -10.87
N GLU A 44 10.65 6.66 -10.07
CA GLU A 44 11.58 5.73 -9.45
C GLU A 44 11.78 4.50 -10.34
N PRO A 45 12.86 3.71 -10.13
CA PRO A 45 13.00 2.43 -10.81
C PRO A 45 11.80 1.52 -10.52
N SER A 46 11.37 0.77 -11.52
CA SER A 46 10.27 -0.18 -11.37
C SER A 46 10.56 -1.22 -10.29
N LEU A 47 9.52 -1.61 -9.55
CA LEU A 47 9.62 -2.67 -8.56
C LEU A 47 9.59 -4.02 -9.25
N GLU A 48 10.75 -4.65 -9.36
CA GLU A 48 10.93 -5.92 -10.06
C GLU A 48 10.26 -7.09 -9.31
N THR A 49 9.93 -8.13 -10.05
CA THR A 49 9.39 -9.37 -9.49
C THR A 49 10.31 -9.94 -8.42
N GLY A 50 9.75 -10.25 -7.26
CA GLY A 50 10.50 -10.79 -6.11
C GLY A 50 11.10 -9.73 -5.20
N PHE A 51 11.09 -8.45 -5.60
CA PHE A 51 11.62 -7.36 -4.78
C PHE A 51 10.52 -6.70 -3.97
N ALA A 52 10.93 -6.06 -2.87
CA ALA A 52 10.03 -5.37 -1.95
C ALA A 52 10.29 -3.87 -1.92
N SER A 53 9.22 -3.11 -1.71
CA SER A 53 9.29 -1.68 -1.39
C SER A 53 8.81 -1.49 0.05
N THR A 54 9.49 -0.63 0.81
CA THR A 54 9.18 -0.38 2.21
C THR A 54 9.07 1.12 2.47
N LYS A 55 8.03 1.50 3.20
CA LYS A 55 7.87 2.87 3.74
C LYS A 55 7.53 2.77 5.22
N SER A 56 8.04 3.72 5.99
CA SER A 56 7.79 3.79 7.44
C SER A 56 6.99 5.02 7.77
N MET A 57 5.98 4.86 8.64
CA MET A 57 5.12 5.92 9.13
C MET A 57 5.19 5.99 10.65
N SER A 58 5.30 7.20 11.20
CA SER A 58 5.31 7.41 12.64
C SER A 58 3.94 7.84 13.13
N TYR A 59 3.51 7.24 14.23
CA TYR A 59 2.25 7.57 14.89
C TYR A 59 2.50 7.88 16.35
N GLN A 60 1.70 8.78 16.91
CA GLN A 60 1.73 9.04 18.34
C GLN A 60 1.10 7.88 19.10
N VAL A 61 1.75 7.44 20.17
CA VAL A 61 1.19 6.42 21.05
C VAL A 61 0.24 7.09 22.02
N SER A 62 -1.03 6.73 21.96
CA SER A 62 -2.02 7.15 22.95
C SER A 62 -2.09 6.15 24.09
N LYS A 63 -2.48 6.61 25.27
CA LYS A 63 -2.74 5.74 26.42
C LYS A 63 -3.95 4.84 26.13
N GLY A 64 -3.82 3.55 26.42
CA GLY A 64 -4.89 2.59 26.22
C GLY A 64 -4.49 1.41 25.36
N LYS A 65 -5.49 0.76 24.76
CA LYS A 65 -5.24 -0.39 23.87
C LYS A 65 -4.57 0.05 22.59
N PRO A 66 -3.59 -0.73 22.08
CA PRO A 66 -2.94 -0.39 20.83
C PRO A 66 -3.93 -0.40 19.67
N ASN A 67 -3.74 0.53 18.74
CA ASN A 67 -4.52 0.59 17.51
C ASN A 67 -4.04 -0.46 16.53
N THR A 68 -4.89 -0.79 15.56
CA THR A 68 -4.53 -1.69 14.47
C THR A 68 -4.28 -0.89 13.20
N TYR A 69 -3.41 -1.42 12.35
CA TYR A 69 -3.00 -0.79 11.10
C TYR A 69 -3.18 -1.76 9.95
N GLU A 70 -3.70 -1.24 8.84
CA GLU A 70 -3.95 -2.02 7.64
C GLU A 70 -3.57 -1.20 6.42
N PHE A 71 -2.85 -1.82 5.48
CA PHE A 71 -2.52 -1.19 4.22
C PHE A 71 -3.41 -1.75 3.11
N VAL A 72 -4.08 -0.85 2.38
CA VAL A 72 -4.91 -1.21 1.23
C VAL A 72 -4.37 -0.57 -0.04
N ILE A 73 -4.21 -1.38 -1.08
CA ILE A 73 -3.75 -0.90 -2.38
C ILE A 73 -4.89 -0.13 -3.04
N SER A 74 -4.60 1.09 -3.51
CA SER A 74 -5.59 1.90 -4.24
C SER A 74 -5.30 1.93 -5.73
N LYS A 75 -4.02 2.06 -6.12
CA LYS A 75 -3.62 2.14 -7.53
C LYS A 75 -2.32 1.40 -7.77
N CYS A 76 -2.25 0.67 -8.88
CA CYS A 76 -1.01 0.10 -9.36
C CYS A 76 -0.97 0.13 -10.89
N LYS A 77 0.24 0.27 -11.42
CA LYS A 77 0.50 0.28 -12.86
C LYS A 77 1.71 -0.60 -13.13
N PHE A 78 1.59 -1.50 -14.09
CA PHE A 78 2.68 -2.36 -14.52
C PHE A 78 3.56 -1.65 -15.55
N PHE A 79 4.84 -1.99 -15.54
CA PHE A 79 5.81 -1.43 -16.48
C PHE A 79 5.38 -1.68 -17.92
N GLY A 80 5.45 -0.63 -18.75
CA GLY A 80 5.11 -0.71 -20.16
C GLY A 80 3.61 -0.69 -20.46
N GLU A 81 2.75 -0.62 -19.44
CA GLU A 81 1.30 -0.57 -19.62
C GLU A 81 0.77 0.82 -19.25
N SER A 82 -0.28 1.25 -19.94
CA SER A 82 -0.96 2.52 -19.64
C SER A 82 -2.16 2.33 -18.71
N LYS A 83 -2.57 1.09 -18.48
CA LYS A 83 -3.75 0.74 -17.67
C LYS A 83 -3.44 0.88 -16.20
N ILE A 84 -4.40 1.42 -15.45
CA ILE A 84 -4.31 1.54 -14.00
C ILE A 84 -5.28 0.56 -13.37
N PHE A 85 -4.81 -0.14 -12.33
CA PHE A 85 -5.57 -1.15 -11.61
C PHE A 85 -5.67 -0.79 -10.14
N THR A 86 -6.77 -1.22 -9.52
CA THR A 86 -6.83 -1.40 -8.06
C THR A 86 -6.76 -2.90 -7.76
N TRP A 87 -6.54 -3.25 -6.51
CA TRP A 87 -6.47 -4.65 -6.09
C TRP A 87 -7.45 -4.91 -4.96
N HIS A 88 -8.16 -6.03 -5.06
CA HIS A 88 -9.10 -6.46 -4.04
C HIS A 88 -8.74 -7.88 -3.61
N PRO A 89 -8.77 -8.20 -2.28
CA PRO A 89 -8.36 -9.51 -1.79
C PRO A 89 -9.09 -10.69 -2.40
N LYS A 90 -10.36 -10.52 -2.80
CA LYS A 90 -11.17 -11.58 -3.39
C LYS A 90 -11.17 -11.58 -4.91
N ALA A 91 -11.15 -10.39 -5.53
CA ALA A 91 -11.28 -10.23 -6.98
C ALA A 91 -9.93 -10.09 -7.70
N GLY A 92 -8.84 -9.85 -6.96
CA GLY A 92 -7.53 -9.59 -7.55
C GLY A 92 -7.46 -8.20 -8.18
N TYR A 93 -6.78 -8.08 -9.31
CA TYR A 93 -6.62 -6.80 -9.99
C TYR A 93 -7.88 -6.42 -10.75
N ILE A 94 -8.34 -5.19 -10.52
CA ILE A 94 -9.50 -4.61 -11.20
C ILE A 94 -9.04 -3.35 -11.93
N ARG A 95 -9.25 -3.29 -13.23
CA ARG A 95 -8.90 -2.12 -14.03
C ARG A 95 -9.83 -0.96 -13.70
N ILE A 96 -9.26 0.22 -13.41
CA ILE A 96 -10.02 1.44 -13.11
C ILE A 96 -9.81 2.54 -14.16
N GLU A 97 -8.79 2.40 -14.99
CA GLU A 97 -8.54 3.30 -16.13
C GLU A 97 -7.99 2.55 -17.33
#